data_60a73f3c255086faf1622968a4a31465
#
_entry.id   60a73f3c255086faf1622968a4a31465
#
_cell.length_a   1.000
_cell.length_b   1.000
_cell.length_c   1.000
_cell.angle_alpha   90.00
_cell.angle_beta   90.00
_cell.angle_gamma   90.00
#
_symmetry.space_group_name_H-M   'P 1'
#
loop_
_entity.id
_entity.type
_entity.pdbx_description
1 polymer ?
#
loop_
_entity_poly.entity_id
_entity_poly.type
_entity_poly.pdbx_seq_one_letter_code
_entity_poly.pdbx_strand_id
1 'polypeptide(L)'
;MRRLCFALLALCAIAPAQTVRAWIDDSAPGWRSLGPADFIPVNGEPGTWTWDGPVYKTTGNPIGVTRTREKVRNFEMVVEWRHLQPGGNSGVFAWVPEEALEGLKPGVLPKGGIEVQMLDHAFREQYEKKSGRKGDWFTTNGDIFAVGTSKLSPFPPLSPNGSRSFPRKELSKGAGEWNHYYIRGINGEIRLWVNG
;
A
#
# COMPACT_ATOMS: atom_id res chain seq x y z
N MET A 1 -64.19 -9.36 37.68
CA MET A 1 -63.01 -10.03 37.09
C MET A 1 -62.22 -9.04 36.24
N ARG A 2 -61.07 -8.56 36.74
CA ARG A 2 -60.18 -7.67 36.01
C ARG A 2 -59.09 -8.52 35.30
N ARG A 3 -59.06 -8.47 33.96
CA ARG A 3 -57.99 -9.13 33.19
C ARG A 3 -56.78 -8.24 33.12
N LEU A 4 -55.65 -8.63 33.67
CA LEU A 4 -54.37 -7.97 33.46
C LEU A 4 -53.80 -8.48 32.14
N CYS A 5 -53.59 -7.58 31.16
CA CYS A 5 -52.79 -7.88 29.97
C CYS A 5 -51.32 -7.54 30.28
N PHE A 6 -50.44 -8.53 30.30
CA PHE A 6 -49.01 -8.33 30.31
C PHE A 6 -48.52 -8.09 28.87
N ALA A 7 -48.00 -6.90 28.57
CA ALA A 7 -47.29 -6.62 27.34
C ALA A 7 -45.83 -7.08 27.50
N LEU A 8 -45.42 -8.08 26.75
CA LEU A 8 -44.04 -8.51 26.64
C LEU A 8 -43.30 -7.53 25.72
N LEU A 9 -42.45 -6.67 26.27
CA LEU A 9 -41.50 -5.88 25.51
C LEU A 9 -40.32 -6.80 25.11
N ALA A 10 -40.25 -7.20 23.84
CA ALA A 10 -39.09 -7.86 23.29
C ALA A 10 -37.98 -6.83 23.09
N LEU A 11 -36.94 -6.83 23.93
CA LEU A 11 -35.69 -6.11 23.67
C LEU A 11 -34.97 -6.81 22.51
N CYS A 12 -35.02 -6.21 21.30
CA CYS A 12 -34.10 -6.58 20.24
C CYS A 12 -32.69 -6.09 20.62
N ALA A 13 -31.82 -6.97 21.07
CA ALA A 13 -30.40 -6.68 21.20
C ALA A 13 -29.82 -6.48 19.81
N ILE A 14 -29.44 -5.24 19.48
CA ILE A 14 -28.66 -4.94 18.26
C ILE A 14 -27.27 -5.49 18.51
N ALA A 15 -26.95 -6.64 17.95
CA ALA A 15 -25.59 -7.17 17.94
C ALA A 15 -24.70 -6.15 17.17
N PRO A 16 -23.53 -5.79 17.71
CA PRO A 16 -22.61 -4.92 16.98
C PRO A 16 -22.25 -5.59 15.65
N ALA A 17 -22.36 -4.84 14.57
CA ALA A 17 -21.97 -5.32 13.25
C ALA A 17 -20.51 -5.78 13.31
N GLN A 18 -20.29 -7.06 13.13
CA GLN A 18 -18.96 -7.65 13.10
C GLN A 18 -18.22 -7.06 11.89
N THR A 19 -17.14 -6.34 12.13
CA THR A 19 -16.30 -5.82 11.04
C THR A 19 -15.65 -7.00 10.34
N VAL A 20 -16.13 -7.36 9.17
CA VAL A 20 -15.52 -8.39 8.34
C VAL A 20 -14.17 -7.88 7.87
N ARG A 21 -13.07 -8.54 8.25
CA ARG A 21 -11.74 -8.26 7.74
C ARG A 21 -11.55 -8.97 6.40
N ALA A 22 -11.07 -8.24 5.42
CA ALA A 22 -10.71 -8.80 4.11
C ALA A 22 -9.26 -9.31 4.15
N TRP A 23 -8.98 -10.26 5.02
CA TRP A 23 -7.67 -10.87 5.14
C TRP A 23 -7.49 -11.92 4.05
N ILE A 24 -6.65 -11.62 3.06
CA ILE A 24 -6.21 -12.53 2.01
C ILE A 24 -4.74 -12.84 2.28
N ASP A 25 -4.40 -14.09 2.51
CA ASP A 25 -3.09 -14.55 2.97
C ASP A 25 -2.32 -15.39 1.94
N ASP A 26 -2.73 -15.33 0.66
CA ASP A 26 -2.13 -16.10 -0.43
C ASP A 26 -2.17 -17.64 -0.29
N SER A 27 -2.86 -18.18 0.71
CA SER A 27 -2.94 -19.63 0.92
C SER A 27 -3.92 -20.37 0.00
N ALA A 28 -4.82 -19.63 -0.67
CA ALA A 28 -5.79 -20.21 -1.59
C ALA A 28 -5.13 -20.70 -2.90
N PRO A 29 -5.76 -21.64 -3.63
CA PRO A 29 -5.26 -22.08 -4.93
C PRO A 29 -5.10 -20.92 -5.92
N GLY A 30 -4.04 -20.96 -6.72
CA GLY A 30 -3.75 -19.95 -7.75
C GLY A 30 -2.75 -18.88 -7.34
N TRP A 31 -2.41 -18.80 -6.06
CA TRP A 31 -1.32 -17.93 -5.60
C TRP A 31 0.05 -18.55 -5.88
N ARG A 32 1.03 -17.69 -6.13
CA ARG A 32 2.43 -18.06 -6.35
C ARG A 32 3.33 -17.09 -5.59
N SER A 33 4.21 -17.62 -4.75
CA SER A 33 5.24 -16.80 -4.11
C SER A 33 6.25 -16.30 -5.16
N LEU A 34 6.66 -15.05 -5.02
CA LEU A 34 7.70 -14.43 -5.84
C LEU A 34 9.05 -14.55 -5.13
N GLY A 35 10.08 -14.92 -5.88
CA GLY A 35 11.44 -15.09 -5.40
C GLY A 35 12.46 -14.31 -6.21
N PRO A 36 13.77 -14.53 -6.00
CA PRO A 36 14.85 -13.81 -6.68
C PRO A 36 14.76 -13.83 -8.21
N ALA A 37 14.30 -14.95 -8.77
CA ALA A 37 14.16 -15.09 -10.23
C ALA A 37 13.03 -14.24 -10.83
N ASP A 38 12.08 -13.79 -10.02
CA ASP A 38 10.93 -13.03 -10.47
C ASP A 38 11.20 -11.52 -10.56
N PHE A 39 12.32 -11.04 -10.02
CA PHE A 39 12.64 -9.61 -9.98
C PHE A 39 13.84 -9.24 -10.83
N ILE A 40 13.82 -8.03 -11.35
CA ILE A 40 14.92 -7.41 -12.11
C ILE A 40 15.20 -6.06 -11.45
N PRO A 41 16.43 -5.83 -10.94
CA PRO A 41 16.87 -4.49 -10.54
C PRO A 41 16.83 -3.55 -11.75
N VAL A 42 16.32 -2.33 -11.55
CA VAL A 42 16.23 -1.31 -12.62
C VAL A 42 17.37 -0.32 -12.50
N ASN A 43 17.52 0.31 -11.34
CA ASN A 43 18.46 1.42 -11.16
C ASN A 43 19.11 1.48 -9.78
N GLY A 44 19.16 0.35 -9.07
CA GLY A 44 19.92 0.26 -7.82
C GLY A 44 21.41 0.03 -8.08
N GLU A 45 22.22 0.34 -7.07
CA GLU A 45 23.64 -0.05 -7.00
C GLU A 45 23.78 -1.47 -6.44
N PRO A 46 24.94 -2.14 -6.61
CA PRO A 46 25.21 -3.41 -5.93
C PRO A 46 24.96 -3.30 -4.43
N GLY A 47 24.13 -4.18 -3.88
CA GLY A 47 23.76 -4.16 -2.46
C GLY A 47 22.58 -3.26 -2.10
N THR A 48 22.04 -2.44 -3.01
CA THR A 48 20.81 -1.68 -2.77
C THR A 48 19.63 -2.62 -2.49
N TRP A 49 19.55 -3.70 -3.26
CA TRP A 49 18.52 -4.74 -3.12
C TRP A 49 19.19 -6.09 -2.87
N THR A 50 18.78 -6.77 -1.81
CA THR A 50 19.34 -8.07 -1.42
C THR A 50 18.26 -9.01 -0.91
N TRP A 51 18.47 -10.31 -1.10
CA TRP A 51 17.61 -11.35 -0.55
C TRP A 51 18.25 -11.92 0.72
N ASP A 52 17.44 -12.12 1.75
CA ASP A 52 17.78 -12.82 2.97
C ASP A 52 16.69 -13.86 3.27
N GLY A 53 16.96 -15.10 2.85
CA GLY A 53 15.92 -16.12 2.79
C GLY A 53 14.75 -15.68 1.92
N PRO A 54 13.52 -15.67 2.43
CA PRO A 54 12.33 -15.23 1.70
C PRO A 54 12.15 -13.71 1.68
N VAL A 55 13.00 -12.96 2.39
CA VAL A 55 12.83 -11.50 2.57
C VAL A 55 13.64 -10.72 1.56
N TYR A 56 12.97 -9.90 0.77
CA TYR A 56 13.61 -8.95 -0.14
C TYR A 56 13.84 -7.63 0.60
N LYS A 57 15.10 -7.27 0.78
CA LYS A 57 15.54 -6.10 1.54
C LYS A 57 16.05 -5.01 0.61
N THR A 58 15.83 -3.76 1.01
CA THR A 58 16.46 -2.61 0.36
C THR A 58 17.06 -1.68 1.41
N THR A 59 18.21 -1.10 1.06
CA THR A 59 18.84 -0.02 1.86
C THR A 59 18.17 1.33 1.59
N GLY A 60 17.48 1.46 0.43
CA GLY A 60 16.97 2.74 -0.05
C GLY A 60 18.08 3.75 -0.42
N ASN A 61 19.33 3.33 -0.45
CA ASN A 61 20.49 4.16 -0.79
C ASN A 61 21.39 3.45 -1.81
N PRO A 62 21.45 3.95 -3.06
CA PRO A 62 20.63 5.02 -3.59
C PRO A 62 19.14 4.64 -3.65
N ILE A 63 18.25 5.64 -3.73
CA ILE A 63 16.85 5.39 -4.06
C ILE A 63 16.78 4.64 -5.40
N GLY A 64 15.96 3.63 -5.49
CA GLY A 64 15.83 2.84 -6.70
C GLY A 64 14.62 1.94 -6.70
N VAL A 65 14.38 1.32 -7.82
CA VAL A 65 13.28 0.38 -8.01
C VAL A 65 13.78 -0.96 -8.55
N THR A 66 13.05 -1.98 -8.19
CA THR A 66 13.08 -3.29 -8.84
C THR A 66 11.73 -3.51 -9.51
N ARG A 67 11.69 -4.32 -10.56
CA ARG A 67 10.44 -4.68 -11.22
C ARG A 67 10.27 -6.17 -11.29
N THR A 68 9.04 -6.63 -11.42
CA THR A 68 8.76 -8.02 -11.77
C THR A 68 9.27 -8.32 -13.20
N ARG A 69 9.80 -9.51 -13.40
CA ARG A 69 10.20 -9.98 -14.73
C ARG A 69 8.98 -10.12 -15.63
N GLU A 70 7.94 -10.73 -15.09
CA GLU A 70 6.66 -10.86 -15.76
C GLU A 70 5.89 -9.54 -15.72
N LYS A 71 5.29 -9.16 -16.85
CA LYS A 71 4.39 -8.01 -16.97
C LYS A 71 2.98 -8.49 -16.75
N VAL A 72 2.30 -7.87 -15.83
CA VAL A 72 0.92 -8.22 -15.49
C VAL A 72 -0.02 -7.02 -15.69
N ARG A 73 -1.17 -7.26 -16.28
CA ARG A 73 -2.20 -6.25 -16.45
C ARG A 73 -3.26 -6.33 -15.36
N ASN A 74 -3.74 -7.54 -15.11
CA ASN A 74 -4.67 -7.85 -14.03
C ASN A 74 -3.94 -8.70 -13.00
N PHE A 75 -4.02 -8.33 -11.73
CA PHE A 75 -3.31 -9.03 -10.67
C PHE A 75 -4.00 -8.88 -9.33
N GLU A 76 -3.76 -9.84 -8.49
CA GLU A 76 -3.93 -9.77 -7.05
C GLU A 76 -2.57 -10.03 -6.41
N MET A 77 -2.21 -9.25 -5.39
CA MET A 77 -0.89 -9.28 -4.78
C MET A 77 -1.00 -9.15 -3.27
N VAL A 78 -0.34 -10.04 -2.56
CA VAL A 78 -0.08 -9.89 -1.13
C VAL A 78 1.37 -9.45 -0.95
N VAL A 79 1.56 -8.40 -0.16
CA VAL A 79 2.88 -7.88 0.21
C VAL A 79 2.94 -7.70 1.71
N GLU A 80 3.78 -8.48 2.36
CA GLU A 80 4.17 -8.22 3.74
C GLU A 80 5.41 -7.35 3.76
N TRP A 81 5.37 -6.25 4.51
CA TRP A 81 6.45 -5.29 4.51
C TRP A 81 6.63 -4.63 5.88
N ARG A 82 7.83 -4.14 6.13
CA ARG A 82 8.14 -3.30 7.29
C ARG A 82 9.28 -2.33 6.99
N HIS A 83 9.20 -1.13 7.53
CA HIS A 83 10.33 -0.24 7.63
C HIS A 83 11.19 -0.63 8.83
N LEU A 84 12.51 -0.69 8.66
CA LEU A 84 13.43 -1.01 9.75
C LEU A 84 13.77 0.21 10.60
N GLN A 85 13.52 1.42 10.08
CA GLN A 85 13.81 2.69 10.75
C GLN A 85 12.60 3.62 10.65
N PRO A 86 12.39 4.51 11.65
CA PRO A 86 11.37 5.55 11.56
C PRO A 86 11.57 6.49 10.37
N GLY A 87 10.48 6.90 9.75
CA GLY A 87 10.48 7.82 8.61
C GLY A 87 10.78 7.16 7.26
N GLY A 88 10.71 5.83 7.20
CA GLY A 88 10.86 5.11 5.93
C GLY A 88 9.82 5.52 4.89
N ASN A 89 10.23 5.51 3.62
CA ASN A 89 9.39 5.81 2.46
C ASN A 89 9.63 4.73 1.39
N SER A 90 8.57 4.04 1.02
CA SER A 90 8.55 3.02 -0.01
C SER A 90 7.16 2.95 -0.65
N GLY A 91 6.97 2.07 -1.62
CA GLY A 91 5.69 1.85 -2.27
C GLY A 91 5.72 0.73 -3.29
N VAL A 92 4.54 0.31 -3.72
CA VAL A 92 4.36 -0.57 -4.88
C VAL A 92 3.88 0.26 -6.05
N PHE A 93 4.62 0.25 -7.14
CA PHE A 93 4.23 0.87 -8.40
C PHE A 93 3.51 -0.17 -9.28
N ALA A 94 2.25 0.09 -9.60
CA ALA A 94 1.48 -0.69 -10.56
C ALA A 94 1.47 -0.01 -11.93
N TRP A 95 1.44 -0.82 -12.99
CA TRP A 95 1.27 -0.37 -14.38
C TRP A 95 2.26 0.71 -14.82
N VAL A 96 3.53 0.57 -14.43
CA VAL A 96 4.59 1.48 -14.86
C VAL A 96 4.87 1.27 -16.35
N PRO A 97 4.79 2.33 -17.17
CA PRO A 97 5.19 2.24 -18.57
C PRO A 97 6.68 1.88 -18.70
N GLU A 98 7.05 1.06 -19.70
CA GLU A 98 8.45 0.65 -19.87
C GLU A 98 9.39 1.83 -20.10
N GLU A 99 8.94 2.79 -20.89
CA GLU A 99 9.69 4.02 -21.16
C GLU A 99 10.02 4.83 -19.91
N ALA A 100 9.24 4.68 -18.83
CA ALA A 100 9.52 5.32 -17.55
C ALA A 100 10.64 4.61 -16.75
N LEU A 101 11.03 3.40 -17.16
CA LEU A 101 12.11 2.62 -16.55
C LEU A 101 13.39 2.64 -17.36
N GLU A 102 13.31 2.93 -18.67
CA GLU A 102 14.45 2.95 -19.58
C GLU A 102 15.45 4.04 -19.19
N GLY A 103 16.71 3.64 -19.04
CA GLY A 103 17.80 4.58 -18.70
C GLY A 103 17.65 5.28 -17.35
N LEU A 104 16.77 4.80 -16.47
CA LEU A 104 16.56 5.37 -15.15
C LEU A 104 17.85 5.30 -14.33
N LYS A 105 18.30 6.44 -13.83
CA LYS A 105 19.54 6.55 -13.05
C LYS A 105 19.32 6.19 -11.57
N PRO A 106 20.35 5.68 -10.86
CA PRO A 106 20.29 5.57 -9.41
C PRO A 106 19.88 6.90 -8.74
N GLY A 107 19.07 6.82 -7.70
CA GLY A 107 18.54 8.00 -7.00
C GLY A 107 17.27 8.60 -7.61
N VAL A 108 16.75 8.05 -8.71
CA VAL A 108 15.57 8.56 -9.41
C VAL A 108 14.44 7.52 -9.40
N LEU A 109 13.20 7.97 -9.16
CA LEU A 109 12.01 7.14 -9.27
C LEU A 109 11.37 7.26 -10.67
N PRO A 110 10.62 6.24 -11.12
CA PRO A 110 9.90 6.29 -12.39
C PRO A 110 8.94 7.49 -12.45
N LYS A 111 8.80 8.08 -13.63
CA LYS A 111 7.85 9.17 -13.88
C LYS A 111 6.55 8.66 -14.51
N GLY A 112 6.06 7.53 -14.03
CA GLY A 112 4.84 6.88 -14.49
C GLY A 112 4.41 5.75 -13.56
N GLY A 113 3.17 5.33 -13.71
CA GLY A 113 2.54 4.28 -12.90
C GLY A 113 1.58 4.82 -11.85
N ILE A 114 1.00 3.90 -11.11
CA ILE A 114 0.14 4.18 -9.95
C ILE A 114 0.87 3.65 -8.72
N GLU A 115 1.11 4.53 -7.76
CA GLU A 115 1.79 4.16 -6.52
C GLU A 115 0.79 3.84 -5.42
N VAL A 116 1.02 2.71 -4.76
CA VAL A 116 0.40 2.31 -3.49
C VAL A 116 1.45 2.57 -2.42
N GLN A 117 1.24 3.62 -1.65
CA GLN A 117 2.22 4.20 -0.74
C GLN A 117 2.46 3.35 0.50
N MET A 118 3.72 3.26 0.90
CA MET A 118 4.20 2.67 2.16
C MET A 118 5.07 3.70 2.88
N LEU A 119 4.51 4.49 3.81
CA LEU A 119 5.26 5.43 4.65
C LEU A 119 5.30 4.94 6.09
N ASP A 120 6.38 5.20 6.79
CA ASP A 120 6.40 5.06 8.25
C ASP A 120 5.67 6.24 8.92
N HIS A 121 5.12 6.01 10.11
CA HIS A 121 4.33 7.00 10.85
C HIS A 121 5.13 8.29 11.16
N ALA A 122 6.43 8.19 11.37
CA ALA A 122 7.29 9.35 11.63
C ALA A 122 7.61 10.18 10.37
N PHE A 123 7.26 9.69 9.17
CA PHE A 123 7.59 10.38 7.92
C PHE A 123 6.97 11.77 7.85
N ARG A 124 5.72 11.93 8.29
CA ARG A 124 5.02 13.23 8.24
C ARG A 124 5.73 14.29 9.07
N GLU A 125 6.05 13.98 10.33
CA GLU A 125 6.77 14.90 11.20
C GLU A 125 8.14 15.29 10.63
N GLN A 126 8.88 14.29 10.13
CA GLN A 126 10.18 14.53 9.48
C GLN A 126 10.06 15.40 8.24
N TYR A 127 9.04 15.15 7.41
CA TYR A 127 8.73 15.96 6.23
C TYR A 127 8.43 17.42 6.61
N GLU A 128 7.54 17.64 7.58
CA GLU A 128 7.15 18.97 8.04
C GLU A 128 8.33 19.73 8.63
N LYS A 129 9.12 19.07 9.47
CA LYS A 129 10.34 19.65 10.05
C LYS A 129 11.38 20.03 8.99
N LYS A 130 11.58 19.17 7.98
CA LYS A 130 12.58 19.38 6.94
C LYS A 130 12.14 20.42 5.89
N SER A 131 10.86 20.39 5.52
CA SER A 131 10.34 21.22 4.42
C SER A 131 9.72 22.54 4.87
N GLY A 132 9.35 22.68 6.15
CA GLY A 132 8.56 23.80 6.68
C GLY A 132 7.12 23.83 6.14
N ARG A 133 6.66 22.75 5.49
CA ARG A 133 5.32 22.65 4.86
C ARG A 133 4.47 21.63 5.60
N LYS A 134 3.16 21.83 5.64
CA LYS A 134 2.22 20.83 6.18
C LYS A 134 2.20 19.56 5.36
N GLY A 135 2.15 18.41 6.03
CA GLY A 135 2.00 17.09 5.45
C GLY A 135 0.54 16.62 5.40
N ASP A 136 -0.40 17.50 5.06
CA ASP A 136 -1.83 17.19 5.00
C ASP A 136 -2.28 16.63 3.65
N TRP A 137 -1.45 16.70 2.64
CA TRP A 137 -1.71 16.21 1.28
C TRP A 137 -1.42 14.71 1.10
N PHE A 138 -0.90 14.03 2.13
CA PHE A 138 -0.69 12.59 2.19
C PHE A 138 -1.01 12.04 3.59
N THR A 139 -1.32 10.74 3.65
CA THR A 139 -1.41 9.99 4.91
C THR A 139 -0.12 9.20 5.15
N THR A 140 -0.06 8.40 6.22
CA THR A 140 1.13 7.60 6.49
C THR A 140 1.20 6.38 5.60
N ASN A 141 0.08 5.67 5.41
CA ASN A 141 0.07 4.46 4.59
C ASN A 141 -1.23 4.30 3.82
N GLY A 142 -1.12 3.69 2.64
CA GLY A 142 -2.27 3.28 1.86
C GLY A 142 -2.83 4.34 0.93
N ASP A 143 -2.17 5.48 0.77
CA ASP A 143 -2.51 6.41 -0.31
C ASP A 143 -2.32 5.72 -1.66
N ILE A 144 -3.24 5.96 -2.59
CA ILE A 144 -3.12 5.51 -3.99
C ILE A 144 -3.17 6.75 -4.89
N PHE A 145 -2.15 6.93 -5.71
CA PHE A 145 -2.03 8.10 -6.57
C PHE A 145 -1.26 7.83 -7.86
N ALA A 146 -1.54 8.64 -8.87
CA ALA A 146 -0.80 8.62 -10.13
C ALA A 146 0.55 9.32 -9.99
N VAL A 147 1.57 8.77 -10.64
CA VAL A 147 2.93 9.31 -10.66
C VAL A 147 3.27 9.84 -12.06
N GLY A 148 3.92 11.00 -12.11
CA GLY A 148 4.43 11.59 -13.34
C GLY A 148 3.35 11.83 -14.39
N THR A 149 3.45 11.15 -15.53
CA THR A 149 2.52 11.32 -16.66
C THR A 149 1.26 10.49 -16.57
N SER A 150 1.20 9.53 -15.63
CA SER A 150 0.03 8.67 -15.43
C SER A 150 -1.15 9.44 -14.85
N LYS A 151 -2.34 8.93 -15.08
CA LYS A 151 -3.60 9.52 -14.62
C LYS A 151 -4.37 8.50 -13.79
N LEU A 152 -5.05 9.00 -12.76
CA LEU A 152 -5.93 8.24 -11.90
C LEU A 152 -7.18 9.08 -11.60
N SER A 153 -8.33 8.42 -11.52
CA SER A 153 -9.53 8.98 -10.89
C SER A 153 -9.63 8.41 -9.48
N PRO A 154 -9.21 9.15 -8.43
CA PRO A 154 -9.13 8.61 -7.10
C PRO A 154 -10.51 8.32 -6.50
N PHE A 155 -10.61 7.27 -5.68
CA PHE A 155 -11.79 6.99 -4.87
C PHE A 155 -11.75 7.74 -3.53
N PRO A 156 -12.91 8.21 -3.02
CA PRO A 156 -12.98 8.82 -1.69
C PRO A 156 -12.60 7.83 -0.56
N PRO A 157 -12.05 8.37 0.56
CA PRO A 157 -11.76 9.77 0.84
C PRO A 157 -10.58 10.30 0.02
N LEU A 158 -10.63 11.59 -0.32
CA LEU A 158 -9.64 12.22 -1.17
C LEU A 158 -8.67 13.09 -0.36
N SER A 159 -7.46 13.24 -0.88
CA SER A 159 -6.54 14.29 -0.43
C SER A 159 -7.14 15.68 -0.65
N PRO A 160 -6.69 16.73 0.06
CA PRO A 160 -7.23 18.09 -0.06
C PRO A 160 -7.26 18.64 -1.50
N ASN A 161 -6.28 18.25 -2.32
CA ASN A 161 -6.21 18.63 -3.73
C ASN A 161 -6.91 17.65 -4.69
N GLY A 162 -7.55 16.59 -4.17
CA GLY A 162 -8.26 15.60 -4.96
C GLY A 162 -7.39 14.65 -5.80
N SER A 163 -6.06 14.65 -5.61
CA SER A 163 -5.14 13.86 -6.45
C SER A 163 -4.88 12.45 -5.95
N ARG A 164 -5.25 12.13 -4.71
CA ARG A 164 -5.01 10.84 -4.05
C ARG A 164 -6.29 10.27 -3.45
N SER A 165 -6.40 8.94 -3.46
CA SER A 165 -7.27 8.21 -2.55
C SER A 165 -6.56 8.06 -1.23
N PHE A 166 -7.20 8.45 -0.14
CA PHE A 166 -6.74 8.21 1.22
C PHE A 166 -7.34 6.91 1.77
N PRO A 167 -6.69 6.25 2.74
CA PRO A 167 -7.28 5.13 3.44
C PRO A 167 -8.50 5.60 4.26
N ARG A 168 -9.51 4.74 4.36
CA ARG A 168 -10.71 5.04 5.17
C ARG A 168 -10.44 4.94 6.67
N LYS A 169 -9.42 4.17 7.06
CA LYS A 169 -8.97 3.96 8.43
C LYS A 169 -7.46 3.83 8.44
N GLU A 170 -6.81 4.39 9.45
CA GLU A 170 -5.41 4.14 9.71
C GLU A 170 -5.26 2.80 10.41
N LEU A 171 -4.75 1.80 9.71
CA LEU A 171 -4.56 0.44 10.22
C LEU A 171 -3.10 -0.01 10.13
N SER A 172 -2.22 0.84 9.62
CA SER A 172 -0.80 0.52 9.50
C SER A 172 -0.10 0.53 10.86
N LYS A 173 0.99 -0.21 10.92
CA LYS A 173 1.89 -0.30 12.07
C LYS A 173 3.18 0.44 11.75
N GLY A 174 3.86 0.93 12.79
CA GLY A 174 5.08 1.70 12.67
C GLY A 174 6.33 0.87 12.36
N ALA A 175 7.48 1.54 12.34
CA ALA A 175 8.76 0.93 12.04
C ALA A 175 9.05 -0.27 12.96
N GLY A 176 9.63 -1.32 12.40
CA GLY A 176 9.93 -2.58 13.09
C GLY A 176 8.81 -3.60 13.04
N GLU A 177 7.57 -3.22 12.75
CA GLU A 177 6.42 -4.11 12.71
C GLU A 177 6.02 -4.47 11.28
N TRP A 178 5.63 -5.73 11.09
CA TRP A 178 5.13 -6.20 9.80
C TRP A 178 3.72 -5.68 9.51
N ASN A 179 3.56 -5.11 8.32
CA ASN A 179 2.30 -4.74 7.71
C ASN A 179 1.97 -5.71 6.58
N HIS A 180 0.69 -5.90 6.35
CA HIS A 180 0.16 -6.73 5.29
C HIS A 180 -0.68 -5.87 4.34
N TYR A 181 -0.33 -5.86 3.06
CA TYR A 181 -1.10 -5.28 1.98
C TYR A 181 -1.70 -6.38 1.12
N TYR A 182 -2.98 -6.31 0.86
CA TYR A 182 -3.61 -6.99 -0.26
C TYR A 182 -3.97 -5.94 -1.31
N ILE A 183 -3.37 -6.05 -2.48
CA ILE A 183 -3.54 -5.12 -3.61
C ILE A 183 -4.24 -5.86 -4.73
N ARG A 184 -5.34 -5.31 -5.23
CA ARG A 184 -6.09 -5.85 -6.34
C ARG A 184 -6.12 -4.85 -7.47
N GLY A 185 -5.46 -5.16 -8.60
CA GLY A 185 -5.42 -4.36 -9.82
C GLY A 185 -6.12 -5.10 -10.95
N ILE A 186 -7.38 -4.78 -11.22
CA ILE A 186 -8.22 -5.47 -12.23
C ILE A 186 -8.89 -4.45 -13.15
N ASN A 187 -8.76 -4.62 -14.46
CA ASN A 187 -9.41 -3.78 -15.48
C ASN A 187 -9.17 -2.27 -15.30
N GLY A 188 -7.96 -1.90 -14.82
CA GLY A 188 -7.60 -0.50 -14.58
C GLY A 188 -8.11 0.08 -13.26
N GLU A 189 -8.80 -0.69 -12.45
CA GLU A 189 -9.17 -0.32 -11.08
C GLU A 189 -8.16 -0.92 -10.10
N ILE A 190 -7.69 -0.10 -9.16
CA ILE A 190 -6.79 -0.54 -8.09
C ILE A 190 -7.42 -0.32 -6.72
N ARG A 191 -7.34 -1.32 -5.87
CA ARG A 191 -7.81 -1.30 -4.50
C ARG A 191 -6.77 -1.88 -3.55
N LEU A 192 -6.80 -1.38 -2.31
CA LEU A 192 -5.88 -1.79 -1.26
C LEU A 192 -6.64 -2.11 0.02
N TRP A 193 -6.24 -3.18 0.69
CA TRP A 193 -6.58 -3.52 2.07
C TRP A 193 -5.30 -3.55 2.91
N VAL A 194 -5.32 -2.82 4.00
CA VAL A 194 -4.20 -2.69 4.94
C VAL A 194 -4.54 -3.45 6.21
N ASN A 195 -3.78 -4.47 6.55
CA ASN A 195 -3.96 -5.27 7.76
C ASN A 195 -5.41 -5.82 7.93
N GLY A 196 -6.07 -6.13 6.79
CA GLY A 196 -7.43 -6.65 6.73
C GLY A 196 -8.49 -5.55 6.74
#